data_ae2bd08344ac3b28f5898b7ca3207216
#
_entry.id   ae2bd08344ac3b28f5898b7ca3207216
#
_cell.length_a   1.000
_cell.length_b   1.000
_cell.length_c   1.000
_cell.angle_alpha   90.00
_cell.angle_beta   90.00
_cell.angle_gamma   90.00
#
_symmetry.space_group_name_H-M   'P 1'
#
loop_
_entity.id
_entity.type
_entity.pdbx_description
1 polymer ?
#
loop_
_entity_poly.entity_id
_entity_poly.type
_entity_poly.pdbx_seq_one_letter_code
_entity_poly.pdbx_strand_id
1 'polypeptide(L)'
;MDQLSAVFAALADPTRRAILARLAEGEATVNQLAEPFPISLQAVSKHLKVLEQAGLITRGKDAQWRPCRLEAAPLRDVAAWADRYRRFWEARYDSLDDYLRTLQGKASPTQED
;
A
#
# COMPACT_ATOMS: atom_id res chain seq x y z
N MET A 1 10.03 -11.68 -15.64
CA MET A 1 8.80 -11.31 -14.91
C MET A 1 8.44 -9.89 -15.30
N ASP A 2 7.18 -9.65 -15.63
CA ASP A 2 6.78 -8.29 -15.96
C ASP A 2 6.73 -7.43 -14.70
N GLN A 3 6.63 -6.12 -14.88
CA GLN A 3 6.68 -5.21 -13.74
C GLN A 3 5.49 -5.40 -12.80
N LEU A 4 4.30 -5.62 -13.33
CA LEU A 4 3.12 -5.81 -12.48
C LEU A 4 3.28 -7.03 -11.58
N SER A 5 3.78 -8.13 -12.12
CA SER A 5 4.04 -9.33 -11.33
C SER A 5 5.11 -9.08 -10.27
N ALA A 6 6.14 -8.32 -10.60
CA ALA A 6 7.18 -7.97 -9.64
C ALA A 6 6.60 -7.13 -8.50
N VAL A 7 5.70 -6.21 -8.83
CA VAL A 7 5.03 -5.39 -7.82
C VAL A 7 4.19 -6.28 -6.90
N PHE A 8 3.40 -7.18 -7.46
CA PHE A 8 2.60 -8.10 -6.65
C PHE A 8 3.46 -8.94 -5.73
N ALA A 9 4.57 -9.46 -6.25
CA ALA A 9 5.49 -10.24 -5.43
C ALA A 9 6.05 -9.42 -4.28
N ALA A 10 6.43 -8.17 -4.55
CA ALA A 10 6.94 -7.28 -3.51
C ALA A 10 5.87 -6.99 -2.46
N LEU A 11 4.62 -6.83 -2.88
CA LEU A 11 3.52 -6.53 -1.97
C LEU A 11 3.02 -7.74 -1.19
N ALA A 12 3.48 -8.93 -1.55
CA ALA A 12 3.02 -10.15 -0.90
C ALA A 12 3.52 -10.30 0.54
N ASP A 13 4.56 -9.55 0.91
CA ASP A 13 5.15 -9.63 2.23
C ASP A 13 4.63 -8.51 3.15
N PRO A 14 4.15 -8.84 4.37
CA PRO A 14 3.60 -7.82 5.25
C PRO A 14 4.61 -6.79 5.72
N THR A 15 5.88 -7.18 5.91
CA THR A 15 6.92 -6.23 6.31
C THR A 15 7.14 -5.21 5.20
N ARG A 16 7.16 -5.66 3.95
CA ARG A 16 7.34 -4.74 2.83
C ARG A 16 6.16 -3.78 2.70
N ARG A 17 4.93 -4.26 2.92
CA ARG A 17 3.77 -3.37 2.92
C ARG A 17 3.85 -2.34 4.04
N ALA A 18 4.33 -2.74 5.22
CA ALA A 18 4.51 -1.81 6.33
C ALA A 18 5.58 -0.75 6.03
N ILE A 19 6.65 -1.15 5.35
CA ILE A 19 7.68 -0.19 4.92
C ILE A 19 7.08 0.84 3.97
N LEU A 20 6.29 0.39 3.00
CA LEU A 20 5.66 1.31 2.06
C LEU A 20 4.71 2.27 2.78
N ALA A 21 3.96 1.76 3.75
CA ALA A 21 3.05 2.60 4.53
C ALA A 21 3.82 3.71 5.26
N ARG A 22 4.98 3.36 5.82
CA ARG A 22 5.82 4.36 6.47
C ARG A 22 6.34 5.39 5.48
N LEU A 23 6.75 4.94 4.30
CA LEU A 23 7.28 5.84 3.28
C LEU A 23 6.20 6.74 2.66
N ALA A 24 4.95 6.34 2.76
CA ALA A 24 3.84 7.19 2.33
C ALA A 24 3.75 8.46 3.19
N GLU A 25 4.31 8.43 4.39
CA GLU A 25 4.34 9.59 5.27
C GLU A 25 5.52 10.52 4.98
N GLY A 26 6.50 10.06 4.22
CA GLY A 26 7.68 10.84 3.89
C GLY A 26 8.89 9.95 3.79
N GLU A 27 9.94 10.46 3.15
CA GLU A 27 11.16 9.69 2.99
C GLU A 27 11.78 9.32 4.33
N ALA A 28 12.53 8.23 4.35
CA ALA A 28 13.15 7.73 5.57
C ALA A 28 14.41 6.97 5.23
N THR A 29 15.36 6.98 6.15
CA THR A 29 16.60 6.21 6.01
C THR A 29 16.34 4.75 6.36
N VAL A 30 17.29 3.89 5.99
CA VAL A 30 17.19 2.47 6.32
C VAL A 30 17.06 2.26 7.82
N ASN A 31 17.84 2.99 8.62
CA ASN A 31 17.78 2.86 10.06
C ASN A 31 16.41 3.25 10.62
N GLN A 32 15.82 4.33 10.09
CA GLN A 32 14.49 4.75 10.50
C GLN A 32 13.44 3.69 10.14
N LEU A 33 13.60 3.09 8.97
CA LEU A 33 12.67 2.05 8.54
C LEU A 33 12.80 0.77 9.36
N ALA A 34 14.02 0.45 9.80
CA ALA A 34 14.28 -0.77 10.56
C ALA A 34 13.78 -0.68 12.00
N GLU A 35 13.69 0.51 12.56
CA GLU A 35 13.45 0.70 13.99
C GLU A 35 12.23 -0.06 14.51
N PRO A 36 11.06 0.00 13.87
CA PRO A 36 9.87 -0.67 14.42
C PRO A 36 9.82 -2.17 14.21
N PHE A 37 10.79 -2.77 13.52
CA PHE A 37 10.72 -4.20 13.19
C PHE A 37 11.71 -5.01 14.03
N PRO A 38 11.29 -6.17 14.54
CA PRO A 38 12.20 -7.05 15.31
C PRO A 38 13.03 -7.93 14.37
N ILE A 39 13.64 -7.35 13.36
CA ILE A 39 14.46 -8.06 12.39
C ILE A 39 15.77 -7.28 12.20
N SER A 40 16.76 -7.95 11.62
CA SER A 40 18.07 -7.34 11.45
C SER A 40 18.03 -6.24 10.40
N LEU A 41 18.99 -5.33 10.49
CA LEU A 41 19.16 -4.30 9.49
C LEU A 41 19.39 -4.92 8.11
N GLN A 42 20.11 -6.05 8.06
CA GLN A 42 20.35 -6.76 6.82
C GLN A 42 19.07 -7.27 6.21
N ALA A 43 18.14 -7.78 7.04
CA ALA A 43 16.83 -8.24 6.56
C ALA A 43 16.02 -7.09 6.00
N VAL A 44 16.03 -5.94 6.67
CA VAL A 44 15.34 -4.75 6.17
C VAL A 44 15.95 -4.34 4.83
N SER A 45 17.27 -4.36 4.71
CA SER A 45 17.94 -4.00 3.45
C SER A 45 17.52 -4.93 2.31
N LYS A 46 17.34 -6.22 2.59
CA LYS A 46 16.86 -7.15 1.56
C LYS A 46 15.44 -6.81 1.11
N HIS A 47 14.57 -6.47 2.06
CA HIS A 47 13.21 -6.03 1.72
C HIS A 47 13.23 -4.78 0.87
N LEU A 48 14.10 -3.83 1.20
CA LEU A 48 14.23 -2.61 0.43
C LEU A 48 14.72 -2.88 -0.98
N LYS A 49 15.63 -3.83 -1.14
CA LYS A 49 16.13 -4.19 -2.46
C LYS A 49 15.00 -4.76 -3.32
N VAL A 50 14.15 -5.61 -2.75
CA VAL A 50 13.00 -6.15 -3.48
C VAL A 50 12.07 -5.03 -3.91
N LEU A 51 11.78 -4.09 -3.01
CA LEU A 51 10.91 -2.95 -3.32
C LEU A 51 11.53 -2.06 -4.40
N GLU A 52 12.82 -1.84 -4.33
CA GLU A 52 13.51 -1.01 -5.31
C GLU A 52 13.49 -1.67 -6.69
N GLN A 53 13.74 -2.97 -6.75
CA GLN A 53 13.71 -3.70 -8.01
C GLN A 53 12.33 -3.74 -8.64
N ALA A 54 11.29 -3.69 -7.82
CA ALA A 54 9.92 -3.62 -8.31
C ALA A 54 9.52 -2.21 -8.73
N GLY A 55 10.37 -1.22 -8.48
CA GLY A 55 10.08 0.16 -8.83
C GLY A 55 9.20 0.89 -7.83
N LEU A 56 9.00 0.30 -6.65
CA LEU A 56 8.12 0.88 -5.63
C LEU A 56 8.80 1.90 -4.74
N ILE A 57 10.13 1.90 -4.71
CA ILE A 57 10.90 2.89 -3.99
C ILE A 57 12.11 3.28 -4.80
N THR A 58 12.64 4.46 -4.50
CA THR A 58 13.94 4.90 -4.97
C THR A 58 14.81 5.20 -3.77
N ARG A 59 16.12 5.13 -3.97
CA ARG A 59 17.07 5.47 -2.92
C ARG A 59 17.88 6.67 -3.35
N GLY A 60 18.08 7.60 -2.41
CA GLY A 60 18.91 8.76 -2.65
C GLY A 60 20.36 8.36 -2.87
N LYS A 61 21.11 9.28 -3.51
CA LYS A 61 22.51 9.02 -3.86
C LYS A 61 23.48 9.52 -2.80
N ASP A 62 22.98 10.20 -1.78
CA ASP A 62 23.79 10.68 -0.69
C ASP A 62 24.30 9.48 0.09
N ALA A 63 25.61 9.26 0.07
CA ALA A 63 26.22 8.08 0.67
C ALA A 63 25.96 7.95 2.16
N GLN A 64 25.77 9.06 2.86
CA GLN A 64 25.56 9.03 4.30
C GLN A 64 24.13 8.76 4.70
N TRP A 65 23.20 9.32 3.97
CA TRP A 65 21.78 9.27 4.39
C TRP A 65 20.97 8.31 3.56
N ARG A 66 21.23 8.25 2.27
CA ARG A 66 20.52 7.36 1.32
C ARG A 66 19.06 7.17 1.67
N PRO A 67 18.30 8.25 1.74
CA PRO A 67 16.88 8.12 2.11
C PRO A 67 16.12 7.33 1.05
N CYS A 68 15.14 6.56 1.50
CA CYS A 68 14.24 5.86 0.62
C CYS A 68 13.00 6.70 0.40
N ARG A 69 12.47 6.68 -0.80
CA ARG A 69 11.24 7.39 -1.17
C ARG A 69 10.27 6.46 -1.83
N LEU A 70 8.99 6.65 -1.53
CA LEU A 70 7.94 5.92 -2.21
C LEU A 70 7.82 6.36 -3.66
N GLU A 71 7.71 5.39 -4.57
CA GLU A 71 7.33 5.64 -5.95
C GLU A 71 5.95 5.04 -6.12
N ALA A 72 4.95 5.89 -6.23
CA ALA A 72 3.57 5.45 -6.23
C ALA A 72 3.07 4.97 -7.59
N ALA A 73 3.78 5.28 -8.67
CA ALA A 73 3.31 4.94 -10.00
C ALA A 73 3.01 3.45 -10.20
N PRO A 74 3.85 2.51 -9.73
CA PRO A 74 3.49 1.10 -9.88
C PRO A 74 2.25 0.71 -9.09
N LEU A 75 1.96 1.41 -8.00
CA LEU A 75 0.73 1.15 -7.25
C LEU A 75 -0.49 1.59 -8.04
N ARG A 76 -0.35 2.63 -8.85
CA ARG A 76 -1.44 3.04 -9.75
C ARG A 76 -1.74 1.93 -10.75
N ASP A 77 -0.73 1.23 -11.23
CA ASP A 77 -0.92 0.12 -12.16
C ASP A 77 -1.66 -1.03 -11.48
N VAL A 78 -1.35 -1.29 -10.20
CA VAL A 78 -2.09 -2.29 -9.43
C VAL A 78 -3.56 -1.88 -9.30
N ALA A 79 -3.80 -0.63 -8.98
CA ALA A 79 -5.17 -0.13 -8.86
C ALA A 79 -5.91 -0.24 -10.18
N ALA A 80 -5.26 0.08 -11.29
CA ALA A 80 -5.88 -0.02 -12.62
C ALA A 80 -6.20 -1.47 -12.95
N TRP A 81 -5.31 -2.39 -12.61
CA TRP A 81 -5.59 -3.81 -12.82
C TRP A 81 -6.79 -4.25 -12.00
N ALA A 82 -6.83 -3.89 -10.73
CA ALA A 82 -7.93 -4.26 -9.84
C ALA A 82 -9.25 -3.62 -10.29
N ASP A 83 -9.17 -2.43 -10.87
CA ASP A 83 -10.36 -1.70 -11.30
C ASP A 83 -11.17 -2.46 -12.34
N ARG A 84 -10.53 -3.37 -13.08
CA ARG A 84 -11.23 -4.21 -14.06
C ARG A 84 -12.30 -5.08 -13.40
N TYR A 85 -12.19 -5.30 -12.12
CA TYR A 85 -13.11 -6.15 -11.35
C TYR A 85 -13.98 -5.34 -10.41
N ARG A 86 -13.96 -4.01 -10.55
CA ARG A 86 -14.66 -3.08 -9.65
C ARG A 86 -16.14 -3.43 -9.52
N ARG A 87 -16.79 -3.79 -10.63
CA ARG A 87 -18.23 -4.09 -10.63
C ARG A 87 -18.57 -5.23 -9.67
N PHE A 88 -17.63 -6.14 -9.39
CA PHE A 88 -17.88 -7.30 -8.54
C PHE A 88 -17.96 -6.92 -7.06
N TRP A 89 -17.19 -5.92 -6.64
CA TRP A 89 -17.26 -5.50 -5.26
C TRP A 89 -18.11 -4.25 -5.05
N GLU A 90 -18.18 -3.34 -6.00
CA GLU A 90 -19.03 -2.17 -5.88
C GLU A 90 -20.50 -2.55 -5.78
N ALA A 91 -20.95 -3.47 -6.62
CA ALA A 91 -22.32 -3.95 -6.56
C ALA A 91 -22.65 -4.49 -5.18
N ARG A 92 -21.70 -5.23 -4.58
CA ARG A 92 -21.89 -5.76 -3.23
C ARG A 92 -21.93 -4.68 -2.18
N TYR A 93 -21.03 -3.72 -2.27
CA TYR A 93 -21.01 -2.62 -1.33
C TYR A 93 -22.26 -1.76 -1.45
N ASP A 94 -22.71 -1.53 -2.67
CA ASP A 94 -23.94 -0.78 -2.88
C ASP A 94 -25.15 -1.51 -2.27
N SER A 95 -25.24 -2.81 -2.47
CA SER A 95 -26.30 -3.61 -1.90
C SER A 95 -26.28 -3.57 -0.38
N LEU A 96 -25.09 -3.69 0.21
CA LEU A 96 -24.94 -3.62 1.65
C LEU A 96 -25.31 -2.23 2.17
N ASP A 97 -24.86 -1.19 1.48
CA ASP A 97 -25.13 0.17 1.84
C ASP A 97 -26.64 0.44 1.82
N ASP A 98 -27.33 -0.03 0.79
CA ASP A 98 -28.78 0.10 0.69
C ASP A 98 -29.48 -0.62 1.84
N TYR A 99 -29.01 -1.82 2.16
CA TYR A 99 -29.58 -2.57 3.27
C TYR A 99 -29.40 -1.84 4.59
N LEU A 100 -28.21 -1.31 4.83
CA LEU A 100 -27.92 -0.56 6.04
C LEU A 100 -28.76 0.71 6.13
N ARG A 101 -28.95 1.40 5.01
CA ARG A 101 -29.84 2.58 5.00
C ARG A 101 -31.26 2.21 5.33
N THR A 102 -31.75 1.09 4.80
CA THR A 102 -33.09 0.61 5.10
C THR A 102 -33.25 0.38 6.60
N LEU A 103 -32.26 -0.26 7.22
CA LEU A 103 -32.30 -0.52 8.66
C LEU A 103 -32.28 0.79 9.45
N GLN A 104 -31.42 1.72 9.05
CA GLN A 104 -31.31 3.02 9.72
C GLN A 104 -32.57 3.85 9.53
N GLY A 105 -33.15 3.79 8.35
CA GLY A 105 -34.38 4.51 8.06
C GLY A 105 -35.52 4.08 8.94
N LYS A 106 -35.57 2.82 9.31
CA LYS A 106 -36.61 2.31 10.20
C LYS A 106 -36.36 2.69 11.64
N ALA A 107 -35.08 2.77 12.02
CA ALA A 107 -34.70 3.03 13.39
C ALA A 107 -34.56 4.51 13.68
N SER A 108 -34.22 5.31 12.69
CA SER A 108 -33.87 6.71 12.86
C SER A 108 -34.48 7.50 11.72
N PRO A 109 -35.58 8.13 11.97
CA PRO A 109 -36.24 8.89 10.93
C PRO A 109 -35.44 10.06 10.52
N THR A 110 -34.76 10.66 10.34
CA THR A 110 -34.28 11.55 9.91
C THR A 110 -33.36 12.15 9.51
N GLN A 111 -33.11 12.50 9.33
CA GLN A 111 -32.33 12.97 9.03
C GLN A 111 -32.20 13.82 8.21
N GLU A 112 -32.26 14.32 8.01
CA GLU A 112 -32.06 14.92 7.37
C GLU A 112 -31.91 15.66 6.88
N ASP A 113 -31.76 16.12 6.72
CA ASP A 113 -31.58 16.89 6.21
C ASP A 113 -31.25 17.29 5.73
#